data_186b1ee956e82c59b776728cee1752f7
#
_entry.id   186b1ee956e82c59b776728cee1752f7
#
_cell.length_a   1.000
_cell.length_b   1.000
_cell.length_c   1.000
_cell.angle_alpha   90.00
_cell.angle_beta   90.00
_cell.angle_gamma   90.00
#
_symmetry.space_group_name_H-M   'P 1'
#
loop_
_entity.id
_entity.type
_entity.pdbx_description
1 polymer ?
#
loop_
_entity_poly.entity_id
_entity_poly.type
_entity_poly.pdbx_seq_one_letter_code
_entity_poly.pdbx_strand_id
1 'polypeptide(L)'
;LLSSLHGAAIIMIRIPDVKHEFSTVPNILEDVTMIILNLKKVRIRYQRDEPILLSIDVTSEQSREAEENYYITAGDIDTSLALDEEGNPILTVLNPEHRVATLSKGASFKMELWIDSNFGYTPTEEQKVKFPEVDHDRKAIKGLDGTKVGIPQLTVPSTSSPGMIPVDSIYRPIDRVNFRVGSARVGSRTDFDRLELEIDGDGSVSPRDALALGAKILKEQMGIFAQFQEEIEEYVEPSADEPEETTRHYLDQQVDELELSVRSSNCLKSANITYIGELVQRTEQDMLKTKNFGRKSLRELK
;
A
#
# COMPACT_ATOMS: atom_id res chain seq x y z
N LEU A 1 8.45 2.45 2.36
CA LEU A 1 7.95 2.27 3.72
C LEU A 1 7.66 3.61 4.41
N LEU A 2 8.50 4.65 4.26
CA LEU A 2 8.36 5.91 4.99
C LEU A 2 7.31 6.87 4.42
N SER A 3 6.99 6.80 3.13
CA SER A 3 6.16 7.81 2.45
C SER A 3 4.87 7.29 1.84
N SER A 4 4.76 5.97 1.67
CA SER A 4 3.66 5.37 0.89
C SER A 4 2.71 4.51 1.71
N LEU A 5 2.91 4.45 3.03
CA LEU A 5 2.00 3.77 3.94
C LEU A 5 1.03 4.77 4.54
N HIS A 6 -0.23 4.34 4.67
CA HIS A 6 -1.25 5.12 5.34
C HIS A 6 -1.02 5.17 6.84
N GLY A 7 -1.20 6.35 7.41
CA GLY A 7 -1.20 6.58 8.84
C GLY A 7 -2.25 7.62 9.22
N ALA A 8 -2.46 7.83 10.50
CA ALA A 8 -3.40 8.80 11.02
C ALA A 8 -2.68 9.96 11.69
N ALA A 9 -3.22 11.16 11.54
CA ALA A 9 -2.67 12.35 12.19
C ALA A 9 -3.75 13.37 12.51
N ILE A 10 -3.46 14.23 13.50
CA ILE A 10 -4.28 15.39 13.83
C ILE A 10 -4.01 16.46 12.77
N ILE A 11 -5.06 16.91 12.09
CA ILE A 11 -5.00 17.89 10.98
C ILE A 11 -5.38 19.29 11.40
N MET A 12 -6.22 19.41 12.43
CA MET A 12 -6.78 20.67 12.85
C MET A 12 -7.17 20.62 14.33
N ILE A 13 -7.06 21.74 15.03
CA ILE A 13 -7.53 21.88 16.40
C ILE A 13 -8.37 23.15 16.55
N ARG A 14 -9.25 23.13 17.54
CA ARG A 14 -9.98 24.30 18.00
C ARG A 14 -9.96 24.36 19.52
N ILE A 15 -9.48 25.47 20.06
CA ILE A 15 -9.51 25.77 21.48
C ILE A 15 -10.40 27.00 21.65
N PRO A 16 -11.42 27.00 22.54
CA PRO A 16 -12.24 28.14 22.79
C PRO A 16 -11.40 29.40 23.15
N ASP A 17 -11.80 30.53 22.63
CA ASP A 17 -11.16 31.86 22.87
C ASP A 17 -9.72 31.99 22.27
N VAL A 18 -9.19 30.98 21.61
CA VAL A 18 -7.90 31.04 20.91
C VAL A 18 -8.12 31.29 19.42
N LYS A 19 -7.40 32.26 18.85
CA LYS A 19 -7.56 32.66 17.44
C LYS A 19 -6.44 32.23 16.52
N HIS A 20 -5.26 31.97 17.06
CA HIS A 20 -4.08 31.62 16.28
C HIS A 20 -3.06 30.86 17.14
N GLU A 21 -2.13 30.19 16.50
CA GLU A 21 -1.11 29.32 17.12
C GLU A 21 -0.14 30.01 18.09
N PHE A 22 0.03 31.33 17.96
CA PHE A 22 0.92 32.11 18.84
C PHE A 22 0.20 32.68 20.07
N SER A 23 -0.98 32.17 20.39
CA SER A 23 -1.77 32.58 21.58
C SER A 23 -1.35 31.75 22.79
N THR A 24 -1.64 32.30 23.96
CA THR A 24 -1.59 31.58 25.23
C THR A 24 -3.00 31.15 25.62
N VAL A 25 -3.11 30.02 26.31
CA VAL A 25 -4.38 29.51 26.83
C VAL A 25 -4.46 29.81 28.33
N PRO A 26 -5.54 30.42 28.82
CA PRO A 26 -5.70 30.67 30.25
C PRO A 26 -5.59 29.36 31.06
N ASN A 27 -4.86 29.41 32.18
CA ASN A 27 -4.65 28.30 33.10
C ASN A 27 -3.91 27.09 32.51
N ILE A 28 -3.32 27.20 31.33
CA ILE A 28 -2.42 26.23 30.73
C ILE A 28 -1.00 26.78 30.79
N LEU A 29 -0.03 25.92 31.12
CA LEU A 29 1.38 26.31 31.25
C LEU A 29 2.03 26.51 29.89
N GLU A 30 1.72 25.61 28.95
CA GLU A 30 2.24 25.60 27.59
C GLU A 30 1.48 26.61 26.71
N ASP A 31 2.16 27.22 25.74
CA ASP A 31 1.54 27.95 24.66
C ASP A 31 0.91 27.01 23.62
N VAL A 32 0.08 27.55 22.72
CA VAL A 32 -0.61 26.77 21.71
C VAL A 32 0.39 26.06 20.77
N THR A 33 1.51 26.68 20.46
CA THR A 33 2.57 26.08 19.63
C THR A 33 3.15 24.83 20.29
N MET A 34 3.41 24.88 21.60
CA MET A 34 3.89 23.73 22.36
C MET A 34 2.83 22.62 22.44
N ILE A 35 1.55 22.99 22.63
CA ILE A 35 0.44 22.02 22.59
C ILE A 35 0.40 21.31 21.24
N ILE A 36 0.51 22.04 20.12
CA ILE A 36 0.56 21.46 18.77
C ILE A 36 1.75 20.50 18.61
N LEU A 37 2.94 20.89 19.07
CA LEU A 37 4.13 20.03 19.01
C LEU A 37 3.97 18.75 19.84
N ASN A 38 3.25 18.81 20.94
CA ASN A 38 2.93 17.64 21.75
C ASN A 38 1.86 16.77 21.07
N LEU A 39 0.82 17.38 20.50
CA LEU A 39 -0.22 16.66 19.76
C LEU A 39 0.35 15.88 18.56
N LYS A 40 1.33 16.41 17.86
CA LYS A 40 2.04 15.71 16.78
C LYS A 40 2.74 14.43 17.21
N LYS A 41 3.01 14.25 18.49
CA LYS A 41 3.63 13.05 19.05
C LYS A 41 2.61 12.03 19.55
N VAL A 42 1.31 12.36 19.50
CA VAL A 42 0.24 11.43 19.80
C VAL A 42 0.16 10.39 18.70
N ARG A 43 0.25 9.12 19.07
CA ARG A 43 0.23 7.97 18.16
C ARG A 43 -1.19 7.44 18.07
N ILE A 44 -1.71 7.44 16.85
CA ILE A 44 -3.12 7.12 16.61
C ILE A 44 -3.19 6.00 15.57
N ARG A 45 -3.97 4.98 15.87
CA ARG A 45 -4.41 3.99 14.88
C ARG A 45 -5.83 4.33 14.48
N TYR A 46 -6.06 4.62 13.19
CA TYR A 46 -7.36 4.95 12.64
C TYR A 46 -7.58 4.19 11.34
N GLN A 47 -8.76 3.59 11.18
CA GLN A 47 -9.03 2.59 10.13
C GLN A 47 -9.99 3.08 9.04
N ARG A 48 -10.29 4.37 8.98
CA ARG A 48 -11.15 4.95 7.94
C ARG A 48 -10.45 6.08 7.21
N ASP A 49 -10.91 6.36 6.00
CA ASP A 49 -10.38 7.42 5.14
C ASP A 49 -11.09 8.77 5.38
N GLU A 50 -12.20 8.78 6.12
CA GLU A 50 -12.97 10.00 6.40
C GLU A 50 -12.46 10.65 7.68
N PRO A 51 -12.32 12.01 7.71
CA PRO A 51 -11.91 12.72 8.91
C PRO A 51 -12.90 12.56 10.07
N ILE A 52 -12.41 12.45 11.30
CA ILE A 52 -13.22 12.32 12.51
C ILE A 52 -12.94 13.49 13.46
N LEU A 53 -14.02 13.98 14.12
CA LEU A 53 -13.95 14.95 15.18
C LEU A 53 -13.93 14.26 16.54
N LEU A 54 -12.92 14.55 17.33
CA LEU A 54 -12.81 14.15 18.73
C LEU A 54 -12.67 15.38 19.63
N SER A 55 -12.78 15.17 20.93
CA SER A 55 -12.61 16.26 21.91
C SER A 55 -11.78 15.81 23.10
N ILE A 56 -11.11 16.78 23.71
CA ILE A 56 -10.61 16.70 25.08
C ILE A 56 -11.47 17.63 25.91
N ASP A 57 -12.08 17.12 26.98
CA ASP A 57 -12.90 17.90 27.90
C ASP A 57 -12.53 17.55 29.34
N VAL A 58 -11.67 18.36 29.93
CA VAL A 58 -11.22 18.20 31.31
C VAL A 58 -11.98 19.18 32.20
N THR A 59 -12.79 18.64 33.11
CA THR A 59 -13.60 19.45 34.04
C THR A 59 -12.76 19.95 35.21
N SER A 60 -13.24 21.03 35.84
CA SER A 60 -12.60 21.60 37.04
C SER A 60 -12.60 20.63 38.22
N GLU A 61 -13.52 19.66 38.26
CA GLU A 61 -13.56 18.62 39.30
C GLU A 61 -12.40 17.63 39.14
N GLN A 62 -12.20 17.14 37.92
CA GLN A 62 -11.07 16.24 37.61
C GLN A 62 -9.72 16.91 37.90
N SER A 63 -9.55 18.17 37.53
CA SER A 63 -8.29 18.89 37.80
C SER A 63 -8.07 19.23 39.29
N ARG A 64 -9.10 19.25 40.13
CA ARG A 64 -8.99 19.43 41.59
C ARG A 64 -8.46 18.22 42.33
N GLU A 65 -8.65 17.01 41.76
CA GLU A 65 -8.18 15.74 42.31
C GLU A 65 -6.65 15.63 42.24
N ALA A 66 -6.01 16.36 41.32
CA ALA A 66 -4.56 16.41 41.23
C ALA A 66 -3.94 17.10 42.46
N GLU A 67 -2.77 16.62 42.89
CA GLU A 67 -2.05 17.22 44.02
C GLU A 67 -1.59 18.65 43.74
N GLU A 68 -1.00 18.88 42.57
CA GLU A 68 -0.50 20.18 42.11
C GLU A 68 -1.21 20.63 40.83
N ASN A 69 -0.70 20.24 39.68
CA ASN A 69 -1.25 20.53 38.35
C ASN A 69 -1.81 19.25 37.72
N TYR A 70 -2.82 19.38 36.90
CA TYR A 70 -3.38 18.28 36.12
C TYR A 70 -2.63 18.14 34.79
N TYR A 71 -2.14 16.95 34.49
CA TYR A 71 -1.50 16.68 33.19
C TYR A 71 -2.55 16.16 32.22
N ILE A 72 -2.89 16.98 31.24
CA ILE A 72 -3.72 16.57 30.13
C ILE A 72 -2.89 15.63 29.27
N THR A 73 -3.38 14.42 29.09
CA THR A 73 -2.69 13.35 28.33
C THR A 73 -3.44 13.00 27.06
N ALA A 74 -2.80 12.22 26.19
CA ALA A 74 -3.45 11.69 25.01
C ALA A 74 -4.60 10.71 25.34
N GLY A 75 -4.62 10.16 26.57
CA GLY A 75 -5.72 9.34 27.09
C GLY A 75 -6.99 10.12 27.42
N ASP A 76 -6.91 11.44 27.58
CA ASP A 76 -8.06 12.30 27.81
C ASP A 76 -8.82 12.64 26.49
N ILE A 77 -8.34 12.15 25.35
CA ILE A 77 -9.07 12.25 24.08
C ILE A 77 -10.29 11.33 24.14
N ASP A 78 -11.47 11.91 24.03
CA ASP A 78 -12.72 11.17 24.02
C ASP A 78 -12.88 10.39 22.69
N THR A 79 -12.68 9.09 22.75
CA THR A 79 -12.83 8.19 21.62
C THR A 79 -14.20 7.47 21.60
N SER A 80 -15.11 7.82 22.48
CA SER A 80 -16.42 7.15 22.63
C SER A 80 -17.30 7.21 21.37
N LEU A 81 -17.10 8.22 20.54
CA LEU A 81 -17.78 8.40 19.26
C LEU A 81 -17.10 7.68 18.09
N ALA A 82 -15.90 7.16 18.30
CA ALA A 82 -15.09 6.50 17.26
C ALA A 82 -15.33 4.98 17.25
N LEU A 83 -16.59 4.59 17.05
CA LEU A 83 -17.01 3.18 16.99
C LEU A 83 -17.56 2.87 15.60
N ASP A 84 -17.42 1.61 15.16
CA ASP A 84 -18.08 1.10 13.96
C ASP A 84 -19.56 0.72 14.25
N GLU A 85 -20.26 0.21 13.23
CA GLU A 85 -21.66 -0.23 13.35
C GLU A 85 -21.82 -1.42 14.31
N GLU A 86 -20.74 -2.15 14.57
CA GLU A 86 -20.70 -3.31 15.46
C GLU A 86 -20.28 -2.93 16.90
N GLY A 87 -19.90 -1.65 17.11
CA GLY A 87 -19.44 -1.13 18.41
C GLY A 87 -17.95 -1.35 18.69
N ASN A 88 -17.15 -1.72 17.68
CA ASN A 88 -15.70 -1.83 17.85
C ASN A 88 -15.03 -0.47 17.65
N PRO A 89 -13.93 -0.18 18.36
CA PRO A 89 -13.23 1.08 18.19
C PRO A 89 -12.53 1.17 16.83
N ILE A 90 -12.92 2.15 16.02
CA ILE A 90 -12.27 2.47 14.73
C ILE A 90 -11.04 3.34 14.91
N LEU A 91 -10.88 3.94 16.09
CA LEU A 91 -9.74 4.76 16.46
C LEU A 91 -9.22 4.34 17.84
N THR A 92 -7.90 4.22 17.94
CA THR A 92 -7.23 3.88 19.20
C THR A 92 -6.01 4.79 19.39
N VAL A 93 -5.88 5.38 20.56
CA VAL A 93 -4.68 6.11 20.99
C VAL A 93 -3.68 5.10 21.53
N LEU A 94 -2.47 5.05 20.97
CA LEU A 94 -1.46 4.02 21.28
C LEU A 94 -0.52 4.43 22.43
N ASN A 95 -0.39 5.73 22.69
CA ASN A 95 0.42 6.29 23.77
C ASN A 95 -0.41 7.19 24.71
N PRO A 96 -1.41 6.62 25.42
CA PRO A 96 -2.36 7.40 26.23
C PRO A 96 -1.68 8.22 27.32
N GLU A 97 -0.50 7.80 27.80
CA GLU A 97 0.27 8.49 28.83
C GLU A 97 1.03 9.73 28.30
N HIS A 98 1.02 9.96 26.98
CA HIS A 98 1.74 11.06 26.39
C HIS A 98 1.11 12.39 26.80
N ARG A 99 1.91 13.26 27.41
CA ARG A 99 1.48 14.57 27.92
C ARG A 99 1.27 15.54 26.77
N VAL A 100 0.06 16.14 26.72
CA VAL A 100 -0.34 17.15 25.73
C VAL A 100 -0.15 18.54 26.31
N ALA A 101 -0.67 18.79 27.52
CA ALA A 101 -0.60 20.09 28.18
C ALA A 101 -0.66 19.94 29.71
N THR A 102 -0.38 21.03 30.43
CA THR A 102 -0.47 21.11 31.89
C THR A 102 -1.51 22.13 32.28
N LEU A 103 -2.55 21.68 32.95
CA LEU A 103 -3.66 22.49 33.42
C LEU A 103 -3.45 22.84 34.89
N SER A 104 -3.66 24.12 35.24
CA SER A 104 -3.64 24.58 36.63
C SER A 104 -4.76 23.92 37.43
N LYS A 105 -4.50 23.62 38.69
CA LYS A 105 -5.45 22.97 39.59
C LYS A 105 -6.78 23.74 39.68
N GLY A 106 -7.89 23.03 39.51
CA GLY A 106 -9.23 23.56 39.59
C GLY A 106 -9.71 24.35 38.37
N ALA A 107 -8.90 24.38 37.29
CA ALA A 107 -9.31 24.93 36.00
C ALA A 107 -9.98 23.86 35.13
N SER A 108 -10.69 24.30 34.10
CA SER A 108 -11.24 23.43 33.05
C SER A 108 -10.57 23.71 31.73
N PHE A 109 -10.52 22.70 30.85
CA PHE A 109 -9.95 22.84 29.52
C PHE A 109 -10.79 22.06 28.52
N LYS A 110 -11.05 22.67 27.36
CA LYS A 110 -11.75 22.03 26.24
C LYS A 110 -11.00 22.27 24.94
N MET A 111 -10.88 21.24 24.14
CA MET A 111 -10.28 21.30 22.81
C MET A 111 -10.98 20.32 21.89
N GLU A 112 -11.17 20.70 20.65
CA GLU A 112 -11.65 19.85 19.58
C GLU A 112 -10.49 19.52 18.64
N LEU A 113 -10.49 18.29 18.14
CA LEU A 113 -9.42 17.69 17.33
C LEU A 113 -10.02 17.05 16.11
N TRP A 114 -9.52 17.36 14.92
CA TRP A 114 -9.84 16.66 13.70
C TRP A 114 -8.67 15.73 13.35
N ILE A 115 -9.00 14.47 13.14
CA ILE A 115 -8.05 13.42 12.77
C ILE A 115 -8.42 12.92 11.39
N ASP A 116 -7.41 12.77 10.54
CA ASP A 116 -7.54 12.26 9.18
C ASP A 116 -6.55 11.11 8.96
N SER A 117 -6.82 10.28 7.95
CA SER A 117 -5.93 9.22 7.47
C SER A 117 -5.42 9.57 6.09
N ASN A 118 -4.10 9.55 5.92
CA ASN A 118 -3.46 9.85 4.64
C ASN A 118 -2.06 9.22 4.62
N PHE A 119 -1.21 9.58 3.68
CA PHE A 119 0.18 9.14 3.58
C PHE A 119 1.14 10.32 3.48
N GLY A 120 2.36 10.10 3.95
CA GLY A 120 3.45 11.05 3.85
C GLY A 120 3.33 12.22 4.83
N TYR A 121 3.54 13.44 4.33
CA TYR A 121 3.51 14.68 5.11
C TYR A 121 2.68 15.73 4.36
N THR A 122 1.75 16.35 5.08
CA THR A 122 0.94 17.44 4.53
C THR A 122 1.20 18.72 5.33
N PRO A 123 1.78 19.76 4.70
CA PRO A 123 2.02 21.04 5.36
C PRO A 123 0.71 21.77 5.62
N THR A 124 0.74 22.68 6.58
CA THR A 124 -0.41 23.51 6.99
C THR A 124 -1.08 24.25 5.82
N GLU A 125 -0.28 24.69 4.84
CA GLU A 125 -0.81 25.43 3.67
C GLU A 125 -1.66 24.52 2.78
N GLU A 126 -1.26 23.26 2.57
CA GLU A 126 -2.05 22.29 1.82
C GLU A 126 -3.30 21.86 2.57
N GLN A 127 -3.25 21.78 3.91
CA GLN A 127 -4.43 21.54 4.73
C GLN A 127 -5.51 22.62 4.54
N LYS A 128 -5.09 23.88 4.41
CA LYS A 128 -5.99 25.01 4.13
C LYS A 128 -6.70 24.88 2.78
N VAL A 129 -6.03 24.32 1.78
CA VAL A 129 -6.59 24.10 0.44
C VAL A 129 -7.52 22.89 0.40
N LYS A 130 -7.16 21.82 1.13
CA LYS A 130 -7.93 20.56 1.18
C LYS A 130 -9.31 20.77 1.82
N PHE A 131 -9.42 21.69 2.77
CA PHE A 131 -10.66 22.02 3.47
C PHE A 131 -11.05 23.48 3.23
N PRO A 132 -11.44 23.86 1.99
CA PRO A 132 -11.85 25.23 1.69
C PRO A 132 -13.16 25.59 2.40
N GLU A 133 -13.47 26.88 2.47
CA GLU A 133 -14.72 27.39 3.05
C GLU A 133 -15.93 26.60 2.54
N VAL A 134 -16.55 25.86 3.43
CA VAL A 134 -17.86 25.28 3.15
C VAL A 134 -18.88 26.38 3.30
N ASP A 135 -19.43 26.83 2.17
CA ASP A 135 -20.55 27.78 2.13
C ASP A 135 -21.69 27.22 2.99
N HIS A 136 -22.04 27.89 4.05
CA HIS A 136 -23.09 27.48 4.99
C HIS A 136 -24.49 27.32 4.36
N ASP A 137 -24.64 27.67 3.07
CA ASP A 137 -25.89 27.59 2.33
C ASP A 137 -26.05 26.26 1.52
N ARG A 138 -25.13 25.31 1.56
CA ARG A 138 -25.37 23.98 0.97
C ARG A 138 -26.35 23.19 1.82
N LYS A 139 -27.65 23.38 1.48
CA LYS A 139 -28.77 22.53 1.91
C LYS A 139 -28.38 21.05 1.77
N ALA A 140 -28.61 20.31 2.87
CA ALA A 140 -28.46 18.86 2.95
C ALA A 140 -28.90 18.20 1.62
N ILE A 141 -28.01 17.43 1.01
CA ILE A 141 -28.34 16.61 -0.15
C ILE A 141 -29.37 15.60 0.34
N LYS A 142 -30.63 15.75 -0.11
CA LYS A 142 -31.67 14.75 0.09
C LYS A 142 -31.23 13.48 -0.64
N GLY A 143 -31.09 12.38 0.09
CA GLY A 143 -30.96 11.05 -0.52
C GLY A 143 -32.12 10.81 -1.47
N LEU A 144 -31.87 10.02 -2.53
CA LEU A 144 -32.84 9.73 -3.62
C LEU A 144 -34.15 9.10 -3.12
N ASP A 145 -34.25 8.69 -1.90
CA ASP A 145 -35.35 7.93 -1.27
C ASP A 145 -35.98 8.62 -0.05
N GLY A 146 -35.65 9.86 0.23
CA GLY A 146 -36.35 10.66 1.23
C GLY A 146 -36.12 10.27 2.70
N THR A 147 -35.29 9.25 2.98
CA THR A 147 -34.93 8.84 4.32
C THR A 147 -33.78 9.69 4.84
N LYS A 148 -34.02 10.36 5.96
CA LYS A 148 -32.96 11.02 6.75
C LYS A 148 -32.15 9.92 7.42
N VAL A 149 -31.10 9.44 6.76
CA VAL A 149 -30.08 8.63 7.42
C VAL A 149 -29.23 9.61 8.23
N GLY A 150 -29.46 9.63 9.53
CA GLY A 150 -28.72 10.47 10.46
C GLY A 150 -27.34 9.89 10.78
N ILE A 151 -26.44 9.91 9.81
CA ILE A 151 -25.01 9.95 10.09
C ILE A 151 -24.72 11.43 10.29
N PRO A 152 -24.18 11.88 11.43
CA PRO A 152 -23.68 13.24 11.54
C PRO A 152 -22.63 13.37 10.44
N GLN A 153 -22.97 14.07 9.36
CA GLN A 153 -21.97 14.43 8.35
C GLN A 153 -20.96 15.32 9.08
N LEU A 154 -19.85 14.72 9.42
CA LEU A 154 -18.71 15.40 10.02
C LEU A 154 -18.09 16.26 8.92
N THR A 155 -18.71 17.39 8.66
CA THR A 155 -18.10 18.42 7.82
C THR A 155 -16.91 18.95 8.59
N VAL A 156 -15.70 18.63 8.11
CA VAL A 156 -14.51 19.32 8.59
C VAL A 156 -14.74 20.81 8.35
N PRO A 157 -14.76 21.65 9.41
CA PRO A 157 -15.00 23.05 9.23
C PRO A 157 -13.88 23.65 8.39
N SER A 158 -14.21 24.69 7.64
CA SER A 158 -13.21 25.46 6.89
C SER A 158 -12.09 25.93 7.81
N THR A 159 -10.86 25.81 7.35
CA THR A 159 -9.70 26.39 8.03
C THR A 159 -9.79 27.90 8.20
N SER A 160 -10.66 28.57 7.44
CA SER A 160 -10.97 29.99 7.55
C SER A 160 -11.98 30.32 8.65
N SER A 161 -12.60 29.31 9.29
CA SER A 161 -13.51 29.54 10.40
C SER A 161 -12.76 30.11 11.61
N PRO A 162 -13.28 31.11 12.29
CA PRO A 162 -12.62 31.76 13.44
C PRO A 162 -12.25 30.73 14.52
N GLY A 163 -10.98 30.72 14.94
CA GLY A 163 -10.50 29.87 16.00
C GLY A 163 -10.09 28.47 15.55
N MET A 164 -10.14 28.17 14.24
CA MET A 164 -9.59 26.92 13.67
C MET A 164 -8.09 27.09 13.44
N ILE A 165 -7.31 26.18 13.99
CA ILE A 165 -5.85 26.18 13.87
C ILE A 165 -5.46 24.92 13.10
N PRO A 166 -5.04 25.04 11.84
CA PRO A 166 -4.56 23.91 11.05
C PRO A 166 -3.19 23.45 11.56
N VAL A 167 -3.00 22.15 11.58
CA VAL A 167 -1.77 21.49 12.02
C VAL A 167 -1.13 20.78 10.83
N ASP A 168 0.16 20.99 10.65
CA ASP A 168 0.91 20.19 9.68
C ASP A 168 1.00 18.74 10.18
N SER A 169 0.68 17.82 9.31
CA SER A 169 0.40 16.44 9.68
C SER A 169 1.39 15.46 9.10
N ILE A 170 1.89 14.57 9.96
CA ILE A 170 2.81 13.49 9.61
C ILE A 170 2.03 12.18 9.71
N TYR A 171 1.70 11.60 8.55
CA TYR A 171 0.89 10.37 8.46
C TYR A 171 1.74 9.10 8.41
N ARG A 172 2.97 9.18 8.86
CA ARG A 172 3.94 8.12 8.70
C ARG A 172 3.88 7.13 9.87
N PRO A 173 3.46 5.85 9.62
CA PRO A 173 3.41 4.81 10.67
C PRO A 173 4.80 4.20 10.98
N ILE A 174 5.80 4.48 10.14
CA ILE A 174 7.17 4.00 10.31
C ILE A 174 8.09 5.20 10.54
N ASP A 175 8.77 5.20 11.67
CA ASP A 175 9.68 6.26 12.08
C ASP A 175 11.04 6.14 11.41
N ARG A 176 11.59 4.91 11.40
CA ARG A 176 12.94 4.65 10.90
C ARG A 176 13.03 3.30 10.18
N VAL A 177 13.77 3.29 9.08
CA VAL A 177 14.14 2.07 8.37
C VAL A 177 15.65 2.08 8.16
N ASN A 178 16.31 0.99 8.53
CA ASN A 178 17.70 0.74 8.27
C ASN A 178 17.86 -0.63 7.59
N PHE A 179 18.90 -0.78 6.77
CA PHE A 179 19.19 -2.06 6.14
C PHE A 179 20.68 -2.34 6.07
N ARG A 180 21.03 -3.61 6.10
CA ARG A 180 22.40 -4.10 5.93
C ARG A 180 22.39 -5.25 4.94
N VAL A 181 23.35 -5.23 4.03
CA VAL A 181 23.58 -6.33 3.10
C VAL A 181 24.87 -7.03 3.49
N GLY A 182 24.80 -8.33 3.70
CA GLY A 182 25.93 -9.17 4.02
C GLY A 182 25.97 -10.40 3.14
N SER A 183 27.08 -11.10 3.10
CA SER A 183 27.15 -12.39 2.41
C SER A 183 26.51 -13.50 3.23
N ALA A 184 25.89 -14.45 2.56
CA ALA A 184 25.32 -15.65 3.16
C ALA A 184 25.86 -16.91 2.53
N ARG A 185 25.96 -17.98 3.35
CA ARG A 185 26.33 -19.32 2.88
C ARG A 185 25.10 -20.22 2.94
N VAL A 186 24.78 -20.82 1.80
CA VAL A 186 23.71 -21.82 1.71
C VAL A 186 24.36 -23.14 1.24
N GLY A 187 24.53 -24.06 2.18
CA GLY A 187 25.26 -25.31 1.90
C GLY A 187 26.73 -25.07 1.54
N SER A 188 27.14 -25.45 0.34
CA SER A 188 28.49 -25.24 -0.20
C SER A 188 28.67 -23.92 -0.96
N ARG A 189 27.59 -23.22 -1.27
CA ARG A 189 27.61 -21.94 -2.02
C ARG A 189 27.73 -20.75 -1.09
N THR A 190 28.55 -19.78 -1.47
CA THR A 190 28.83 -18.54 -0.68
C THR A 190 28.49 -17.27 -1.46
N ASP A 191 27.82 -17.43 -2.59
CA ASP A 191 27.47 -16.37 -3.54
C ASP A 191 26.07 -15.77 -3.30
N PHE A 192 25.48 -16.02 -2.12
CA PHE A 192 24.20 -15.44 -1.75
C PHE A 192 24.38 -14.18 -0.90
N ASP A 193 23.48 -13.21 -1.09
CA ASP A 193 23.36 -12.05 -0.23
C ASP A 193 22.36 -12.30 0.90
N ARG A 194 22.64 -11.68 2.05
CA ARG A 194 21.74 -11.64 3.20
C ARG A 194 21.29 -10.20 3.41
N LEU A 195 19.99 -9.96 3.34
CA LEU A 195 19.39 -8.68 3.66
C LEU A 195 18.88 -8.70 5.11
N GLU A 196 19.38 -7.77 5.92
CA GLU A 196 18.86 -7.48 7.25
C GLU A 196 18.13 -6.14 7.21
N LEU A 197 16.87 -6.13 7.67
CA LEU A 197 16.03 -4.93 7.75
C LEU A 197 15.70 -4.65 9.21
N GLU A 198 15.94 -3.42 9.64
CA GLU A 198 15.55 -2.88 10.94
C GLU A 198 14.48 -1.81 10.71
N ILE A 199 13.29 -2.04 11.24
CA ILE A 199 12.11 -1.20 11.00
C ILE A 199 11.53 -0.80 12.34
N ASP A 200 11.59 0.49 12.66
CA ASP A 200 10.97 1.08 13.85
C ASP A 200 9.67 1.79 13.44
N GLY A 201 8.58 1.44 14.08
CA GLY A 201 7.27 2.02 13.83
C GLY A 201 6.68 2.67 15.07
N ASP A 202 5.65 3.46 14.88
CA ASP A 202 4.88 4.13 15.93
C ASP A 202 3.94 3.18 16.69
N GLY A 203 3.78 1.94 16.23
CA GLY A 203 2.88 0.92 16.78
C GLY A 203 1.49 0.88 16.12
N SER A 204 1.18 1.79 15.20
CA SER A 204 -0.10 1.76 14.46
C SER A 204 -0.17 0.59 13.48
N VAL A 205 0.94 0.27 12.83
CA VAL A 205 1.11 -0.85 11.91
C VAL A 205 2.27 -1.72 12.37
N SER A 206 2.13 -3.05 12.30
CA SER A 206 3.25 -3.93 12.62
C SER A 206 4.36 -3.80 11.55
N PRO A 207 5.65 -3.84 11.92
CA PRO A 207 6.74 -3.75 10.94
C PRO A 207 6.68 -4.82 9.85
N ARG A 208 6.16 -6.00 10.18
CA ARG A 208 5.95 -7.10 9.23
C ARG A 208 4.88 -6.76 8.19
N ASP A 209 3.75 -6.21 8.64
CA ASP A 209 2.65 -5.81 7.76
C ASP A 209 3.04 -4.60 6.92
N ALA A 210 3.78 -3.64 7.51
CA ALA A 210 4.35 -2.52 6.80
C ALA A 210 5.25 -2.97 5.64
N LEU A 211 6.12 -3.95 5.88
CA LEU A 211 6.98 -4.52 4.84
C LEU A 211 6.17 -5.21 3.74
N ALA A 212 5.15 -6.00 4.12
CA ALA A 212 4.28 -6.69 3.17
C ALA A 212 3.49 -5.71 2.29
N LEU A 213 2.93 -4.63 2.89
CA LEU A 213 2.24 -3.57 2.17
C LEU A 213 3.19 -2.83 1.21
N GLY A 214 4.39 -2.48 1.68
CA GLY A 214 5.41 -1.84 0.84
C GLY A 214 5.83 -2.72 -0.34
N ALA A 215 6.01 -4.01 -0.13
CA ALA A 215 6.30 -4.97 -1.20
C ALA A 215 5.16 -5.07 -2.21
N LYS A 216 3.90 -5.06 -1.74
CA LYS A 216 2.71 -5.06 -2.60
C LYS A 216 2.66 -3.82 -3.49
N ILE A 217 2.88 -2.63 -2.92
CA ILE A 217 2.94 -1.37 -3.67
C ILE A 217 4.02 -1.44 -4.76
N LEU A 218 5.23 -1.91 -4.41
CA LEU A 218 6.31 -2.07 -5.38
C LEU A 218 5.94 -3.03 -6.51
N LYS A 219 5.35 -4.18 -6.17
CA LYS A 219 4.89 -5.15 -7.16
C LYS A 219 3.87 -4.54 -8.14
N GLU A 220 2.90 -3.79 -7.63
CA GLU A 220 1.88 -3.12 -8.44
C GLU A 220 2.50 -2.05 -9.36
N GLN A 221 3.42 -1.24 -8.85
CA GLN A 221 4.12 -0.23 -9.64
C GLN A 221 5.03 -0.85 -10.72
N MET A 222 5.73 -1.92 -10.40
CA MET A 222 6.57 -2.65 -11.36
C MET A 222 5.74 -3.41 -12.40
N GLY A 223 4.48 -3.72 -12.10
CA GLY A 223 3.55 -4.34 -13.04
C GLY A 223 3.33 -3.55 -14.33
N ILE A 224 3.47 -2.21 -14.28
CA ILE A 224 3.40 -1.35 -15.46
C ILE A 224 4.50 -1.70 -16.46
N PHE A 225 5.72 -1.96 -15.97
CA PHE A 225 6.84 -2.35 -16.84
C PHE A 225 6.72 -3.80 -17.33
N ALA A 226 6.12 -4.69 -16.53
CA ALA A 226 5.89 -6.08 -16.92
C ALA A 226 4.80 -6.24 -18.01
N GLN A 227 4.02 -5.19 -18.30
CA GLN A 227 3.03 -5.17 -19.38
C GLN A 227 3.61 -4.80 -20.74
N PHE A 228 4.87 -4.42 -20.84
CA PHE A 228 5.55 -4.40 -22.12
C PHE A 228 5.64 -5.88 -22.56
N GLN A 229 4.71 -6.30 -23.40
CA GLN A 229 4.89 -7.47 -24.25
C GLN A 229 6.03 -7.12 -25.23
N GLU A 230 7.27 -7.31 -24.78
CA GLU A 230 8.21 -7.89 -25.71
C GLU A 230 7.63 -9.26 -26.02
N GLU A 231 7.49 -9.57 -27.28
CA GLU A 231 7.58 -10.94 -27.78
C GLU A 231 9.01 -11.44 -27.41
N ILE A 232 9.27 -11.58 -26.11
CA ILE A 232 10.30 -12.48 -25.65
C ILE A 232 9.66 -13.84 -25.97
N GLU A 233 10.08 -14.42 -27.11
CA GLU A 233 10.04 -15.85 -27.24
C GLU A 233 10.56 -16.38 -25.90
N GLU A 234 9.62 -16.83 -25.05
CA GLU A 234 9.97 -17.55 -23.84
C GLU A 234 10.92 -18.66 -24.29
N TYR A 235 12.20 -18.47 -24.00
CA TYR A 235 13.14 -19.56 -24.03
C TYR A 235 12.74 -20.44 -22.86
N VAL A 236 11.67 -21.19 -23.07
CA VAL A 236 11.23 -22.26 -22.18
C VAL A 236 12.37 -23.27 -22.21
N GLU A 237 13.20 -23.24 -21.15
CA GLU A 237 13.99 -24.46 -20.87
C GLU A 237 12.99 -25.61 -20.87
N PRO A 238 13.19 -26.63 -21.71
CA PRO A 238 12.23 -27.72 -21.77
C PRO A 238 12.19 -28.38 -20.40
N SER A 239 11.12 -28.09 -19.66
CA SER A 239 10.77 -28.87 -18.49
C SER A 239 10.53 -30.29 -18.97
N ALA A 240 11.18 -31.27 -18.34
CA ALA A 240 11.23 -32.66 -18.76
C ALA A 240 9.84 -33.37 -18.78
N ASP A 241 8.74 -32.65 -18.57
CA ASP A 241 7.42 -33.24 -18.39
C ASP A 241 6.32 -32.81 -19.39
N GLU A 242 6.62 -31.99 -20.41
CA GLU A 242 5.63 -31.70 -21.47
C GLU A 242 6.21 -31.79 -22.90
N PRO A 243 6.42 -33.00 -23.46
CA PRO A 243 6.85 -33.14 -24.86
C PRO A 243 5.76 -33.52 -25.85
N GLU A 244 4.47 -33.54 -25.49
CA GLU A 244 3.49 -34.18 -26.38
C GLU A 244 2.76 -33.26 -27.38
N GLU A 245 2.44 -32.01 -27.07
CA GLU A 245 1.64 -31.21 -28.00
C GLU A 245 2.45 -30.52 -29.11
N THR A 246 3.60 -29.95 -28.79
CA THR A 246 4.46 -29.32 -29.80
C THR A 246 5.07 -30.33 -30.75
N THR A 247 5.45 -31.50 -30.25
CA THR A 247 5.97 -32.59 -31.07
C THR A 247 4.92 -33.16 -32.03
N ARG A 248 3.66 -33.25 -31.61
CA ARG A 248 2.53 -33.67 -32.48
C ARG A 248 2.30 -32.69 -33.62
N HIS A 249 2.38 -31.40 -33.41
CA HIS A 249 2.21 -30.39 -34.46
C HIS A 249 3.25 -30.50 -35.56
N TYR A 250 4.53 -30.78 -35.22
CA TYR A 250 5.58 -30.98 -36.22
C TYR A 250 5.44 -32.31 -36.94
N LEU A 251 4.96 -33.36 -36.29
CA LEU A 251 4.79 -34.68 -36.89
C LEU A 251 3.63 -34.72 -37.91
N ASP A 252 2.64 -33.81 -37.77
CA ASP A 252 1.49 -33.70 -38.68
C ASP A 252 1.75 -32.76 -39.89
N GLN A 253 2.93 -32.12 -39.94
CA GLN A 253 3.30 -31.28 -41.08
C GLN A 253 3.66 -32.12 -42.31
N GLN A 254 3.42 -31.56 -43.50
CA GLN A 254 3.73 -32.24 -44.76
C GLN A 254 5.22 -32.17 -45.06
N VAL A 255 5.76 -33.24 -45.61
CA VAL A 255 7.18 -33.35 -46.00
C VAL A 255 7.56 -32.30 -47.08
N ASP A 256 6.60 -31.78 -47.81
CA ASP A 256 6.80 -30.70 -48.81
C ASP A 256 7.19 -29.34 -48.17
N GLU A 257 6.95 -29.15 -46.88
CA GLU A 257 7.33 -27.95 -46.11
C GLU A 257 8.81 -27.95 -45.70
N LEU A 258 9.46 -29.14 -45.77
CA LEU A 258 10.89 -29.33 -45.52
C LEU A 258 11.72 -28.92 -46.74
N GLU A 259 11.87 -27.77 -47.15
CA GLU A 259 12.71 -27.23 -48.25
C GLU A 259 13.69 -28.21 -48.91
N LEU A 260 13.24 -29.44 -49.21
CA LEU A 260 14.05 -30.52 -49.81
C LEU A 260 14.23 -30.32 -51.29
N SER A 261 15.32 -30.87 -51.84
CA SER A 261 15.48 -30.85 -53.28
C SER A 261 14.32 -31.59 -53.98
N VAL A 262 13.96 -31.15 -55.18
CA VAL A 262 12.85 -31.73 -56.00
C VAL A 262 13.02 -33.23 -56.16
N ARG A 263 14.25 -33.71 -56.18
CA ARG A 263 14.55 -35.14 -56.30
C ARG A 263 14.26 -35.91 -55.02
N SER A 264 14.61 -35.34 -53.86
CA SER A 264 14.35 -35.94 -52.54
C SER A 264 12.85 -35.95 -52.23
N SER A 265 12.12 -34.85 -52.50
CA SER A 265 10.68 -34.78 -52.34
C SER A 265 9.94 -35.80 -53.26
N ASN A 266 10.32 -35.92 -54.52
CA ASN A 266 9.73 -36.92 -55.42
C ASN A 266 10.02 -38.37 -54.99
N CYS A 267 11.16 -38.63 -54.38
CA CYS A 267 11.47 -39.95 -53.83
C CYS A 267 10.62 -40.32 -52.64
N LEU A 268 10.36 -39.33 -51.72
CA LEU A 268 9.50 -39.51 -50.55
C LEU A 268 8.05 -39.73 -50.96
N LYS A 269 7.55 -38.96 -51.95
CA LYS A 269 6.20 -39.15 -52.53
C LYS A 269 6.06 -40.54 -53.20
N SER A 270 7.11 -40.99 -53.89
CA SER A 270 7.12 -42.34 -54.50
C SER A 270 7.15 -43.46 -53.46
N ALA A 271 7.64 -43.19 -52.26
CA ALA A 271 7.62 -44.06 -51.11
C ALA A 271 6.34 -43.99 -50.28
N ASN A 272 5.38 -43.17 -50.69
CA ASN A 272 4.10 -42.89 -49.99
C ASN A 272 4.32 -42.34 -48.60
N ILE A 273 5.30 -41.46 -48.41
CA ILE A 273 5.60 -40.72 -47.18
C ILE A 273 5.18 -39.29 -47.40
N THR A 274 4.09 -38.86 -46.71
CA THR A 274 3.46 -37.56 -46.89
C THR A 274 3.67 -36.65 -45.71
N TYR A 275 3.77 -37.22 -44.51
CA TYR A 275 3.91 -36.45 -43.25
C TYR A 275 5.27 -36.68 -42.58
N ILE A 276 5.77 -35.70 -41.85
CA ILE A 276 7.04 -35.79 -41.13
C ILE A 276 7.00 -36.95 -40.11
N GLY A 277 5.86 -37.20 -39.48
CA GLY A 277 5.67 -38.30 -38.55
C GLY A 277 5.93 -39.69 -39.18
N GLU A 278 5.58 -39.86 -40.47
CA GLU A 278 5.85 -41.11 -41.21
C GLU A 278 7.33 -41.26 -41.54
N LEU A 279 8.01 -40.15 -41.82
CA LEU A 279 9.45 -40.11 -42.10
C LEU A 279 10.26 -40.47 -40.87
N VAL A 280 9.94 -39.92 -39.68
CA VAL A 280 10.64 -40.16 -38.42
C VAL A 280 10.56 -41.66 -37.99
N GLN A 281 9.49 -42.35 -38.37
CA GLN A 281 9.30 -43.77 -38.03
C GLN A 281 10.11 -44.70 -38.90
N ARG A 282 10.76 -44.24 -39.98
CA ARG A 282 11.56 -45.08 -40.89
C ARG A 282 13.03 -45.09 -40.47
N THR A 283 13.64 -46.24 -40.57
CA THR A 283 15.10 -46.39 -40.35
C THR A 283 15.88 -45.97 -41.59
N GLU A 284 17.13 -45.53 -41.44
CA GLU A 284 18.04 -45.22 -42.55
C GLU A 284 18.16 -46.37 -43.55
N GLN A 285 18.14 -47.62 -43.05
CA GLN A 285 18.21 -48.80 -43.87
C GLN A 285 16.98 -49.04 -44.75
N ASP A 286 15.79 -48.67 -44.21
CA ASP A 286 14.53 -48.76 -44.95
C ASP A 286 14.42 -47.67 -46.01
N MET A 287 14.94 -46.49 -45.71
CA MET A 287 15.01 -45.40 -46.68
C MET A 287 15.93 -45.71 -47.84
N LEU A 288 17.08 -46.37 -47.60
CA LEU A 288 18.03 -46.82 -48.68
C LEU A 288 17.49 -47.95 -49.53
N LYS A 289 16.50 -48.71 -49.05
CA LYS A 289 15.85 -49.78 -49.85
C LYS A 289 14.80 -49.21 -50.83
N THR A 290 14.37 -47.90 -50.61
CA THR A 290 13.37 -47.29 -51.45
C THR A 290 13.94 -46.99 -52.84
N LYS A 291 13.16 -47.28 -53.87
CA LYS A 291 13.55 -47.10 -55.26
C LYS A 291 13.88 -45.62 -55.54
N ASN A 292 15.10 -45.40 -56.11
CA ASN A 292 15.64 -44.09 -56.45
C ASN A 292 16.09 -43.20 -55.26
N PHE A 293 16.07 -43.67 -53.98
CA PHE A 293 16.57 -42.97 -52.84
C PHE A 293 18.05 -43.28 -52.58
N GLY A 294 18.93 -42.32 -52.68
CA GLY A 294 20.38 -42.48 -52.59
C GLY A 294 21.00 -41.84 -51.34
N ARG A 295 22.28 -42.13 -51.07
CA ARG A 295 23.06 -41.57 -49.95
C ARG A 295 23.10 -40.04 -49.93
N LYS A 296 22.89 -39.36 -51.07
CA LYS A 296 22.87 -37.92 -51.17
C LYS A 296 21.55 -37.35 -50.62
N SER A 297 20.42 -37.99 -50.96
CA SER A 297 19.10 -37.61 -50.43
C SER A 297 18.98 -37.93 -48.94
N LEU A 298 19.63 -39.00 -48.44
CA LEU A 298 19.69 -39.31 -47.02
C LEU A 298 20.45 -38.22 -46.21
N ARG A 299 21.45 -37.60 -46.85
CA ARG A 299 22.23 -36.54 -46.20
C ARG A 299 21.51 -35.20 -46.12
N GLU A 300 20.53 -34.98 -47.00
CA GLU A 300 19.63 -33.80 -46.95
C GLU A 300 18.57 -33.94 -45.86
N LEU A 301 18.22 -35.14 -45.44
CA LEU A 301 17.24 -35.45 -44.38
C LEU A 301 17.84 -35.51 -42.98
N LYS A 302 19.17 -35.60 -42.87
CA LYS A 302 19.90 -35.51 -41.61
C LYS A 302 20.21 -34.04 -41.25
#